data_2891c251d2eed752f075f312fbe1b0c0
#
_entry.id   2891c251d2eed752f075f312fbe1b0c0
#
_cell.length_a   1.000
_cell.length_b   1.000
_cell.length_c   1.000
_cell.angle_alpha   90.00
_cell.angle_beta   90.00
_cell.angle_gamma   90.00
#
_symmetry.space_group_name_H-M   'P 1'
#
loop_
_entity.id
_entity.type
_entity.pdbx_description
1 polymer ?
#
loop_
_entity_poly.entity_id
_entity_poly.type
_entity_poly.pdbx_seq_one_letter_code
_entity_poly.pdbx_strand_id
1 'polypeptide(L)'
;FENPYVDVEHTKKVVGNPEFMQRGYEQQLKSVVMIKNHANLLPQKERKRVYIPQRRAPEGPTYWRNITPERIYDPVPEHVLEKYYDKAACADNADFAVVFIESPHSLWMGYDMKEGYIPISLQYADYTATTARKHSIARGDPFEDSTNRSYRGKTAHTINACDLTLLQRVRKEMGNKPVVVVLMMSNPTVMREIEPLADAILVGFDVQAQVYMDLISGRREPSALLPVQLPESMEAVEEHCEDRPRDIRCYRDAD
;
A
#
# COMPACT_ATOMS: atom_id res chain seq x y z
N PHE A 1 21.22 32.43 -13.16
CA PHE A 1 22.22 31.56 -12.48
C PHE A 1 23.62 32.16 -12.72
N GLU A 2 24.33 32.51 -11.65
CA GLU A 2 25.68 33.06 -11.75
C GLU A 2 26.70 32.01 -12.18
N ASN A 3 26.47 30.75 -11.80
CA ASN A 3 27.27 29.62 -12.25
C ASN A 3 26.34 28.46 -12.67
N PRO A 4 26.15 28.23 -13.97
CA PRO A 4 25.30 27.14 -14.48
C PRO A 4 26.00 25.77 -14.49
N TYR A 5 27.27 25.71 -14.15
CA TYR A 5 28.06 24.48 -14.25
C TYR A 5 28.07 23.72 -12.91
N VAL A 6 27.99 22.40 -13.00
CA VAL A 6 28.09 21.49 -11.85
C VAL A 6 29.57 21.18 -11.60
N ASP A 7 30.00 21.27 -10.36
CA ASP A 7 31.31 20.72 -9.96
C ASP A 7 31.23 19.19 -9.93
N VAL A 8 31.81 18.57 -10.94
CA VAL A 8 31.78 17.10 -11.14
C VAL A 8 32.47 16.37 -9.99
N GLU A 9 33.58 16.87 -9.49
CA GLU A 9 34.33 16.23 -8.40
C GLU A 9 33.60 16.32 -7.06
N HIS A 10 32.93 17.43 -6.81
CA HIS A 10 32.03 17.57 -5.65
C HIS A 10 30.83 16.64 -5.79
N THR A 11 30.21 16.60 -6.96
CA THR A 11 29.03 15.76 -7.24
C THR A 11 29.34 14.28 -7.03
N LYS A 12 30.48 13.78 -7.50
CA LYS A 12 30.94 12.39 -7.25
C LYS A 12 31.09 12.04 -5.78
N LYS A 13 31.41 13.01 -4.93
CA LYS A 13 31.52 12.82 -3.48
C LYS A 13 30.17 12.79 -2.76
N VAL A 14 29.16 13.45 -3.33
CA VAL A 14 27.84 13.60 -2.71
C VAL A 14 26.85 12.56 -3.21
N VAL A 15 26.75 12.38 -4.53
CA VAL A 15 25.82 11.41 -5.13
C VAL A 15 26.27 9.99 -4.82
N GLY A 16 25.37 9.21 -4.22
CA GLY A 16 25.66 7.84 -3.81
C GLY A 16 26.63 7.72 -2.63
N ASN A 17 26.83 8.81 -1.88
CA ASN A 17 27.65 8.77 -0.68
C ASN A 17 27.16 7.69 0.31
N PRO A 18 28.00 6.72 0.73
CA PRO A 18 27.59 5.60 1.58
C PRO A 18 26.93 6.04 2.90
N GLU A 19 27.41 7.11 3.53
CA GLU A 19 26.83 7.63 4.76
C GLU A 19 25.41 8.18 4.53
N PHE A 20 25.18 8.88 3.42
CA PHE A 20 23.85 9.41 3.09
C PHE A 20 22.89 8.26 2.72
N MET A 21 23.39 7.26 1.99
CA MET A 21 22.60 6.06 1.67
C MET A 21 22.20 5.30 2.94
N GLN A 22 23.13 5.14 3.88
CA GLN A 22 22.85 4.50 5.17
C GLN A 22 21.81 5.28 5.99
N ARG A 23 21.95 6.60 6.07
CA ARG A 23 20.98 7.46 6.76
C ARG A 23 19.59 7.37 6.11
N GLY A 24 19.53 7.36 4.78
CA GLY A 24 18.28 7.16 4.03
C GLY A 24 17.63 5.81 4.35
N TYR A 25 18.42 4.74 4.39
CA TYR A 25 17.95 3.41 4.76
C TYR A 25 17.38 3.36 6.19
N GLU A 26 18.06 3.98 7.15
CA GLU A 26 17.59 4.06 8.54
C GLU A 26 16.26 4.84 8.67
N GLN A 27 16.02 5.85 7.82
CA GLN A 27 14.73 6.54 7.80
C GLN A 27 13.62 5.63 7.23
N GLN A 28 13.92 4.84 6.20
CA GLN A 28 12.97 3.86 5.68
C GLN A 28 12.58 2.83 6.76
N LEU A 29 13.54 2.30 7.52
CA LEU A 29 13.27 1.40 8.65
C LEU A 29 12.33 2.02 9.69
N LYS A 30 12.50 3.32 9.95
CA LYS A 30 11.67 4.07 10.91
C LYS A 30 10.31 4.50 10.35
N SER A 31 10.02 4.29 9.06
CA SER A 31 8.75 4.67 8.44
C SER A 31 7.74 3.51 8.31
N VAL A 32 8.18 2.27 8.50
CA VAL A 32 7.27 1.12 8.42
C VAL A 32 6.52 0.92 9.73
N VAL A 33 5.21 0.77 9.62
CA VAL A 33 4.30 0.57 10.75
C VAL A 33 3.84 -0.88 10.81
N MET A 34 3.87 -1.50 11.97
CA MET A 34 3.25 -2.81 12.21
C MET A 34 1.88 -2.59 12.84
N ILE A 35 0.81 -2.84 12.08
CA ILE A 35 -0.57 -2.60 12.52
C ILE A 35 -1.25 -3.87 13.06
N LYS A 36 -0.73 -5.04 12.75
CA LYS A 36 -1.18 -6.33 13.27
C LYS A 36 0.01 -7.26 13.50
N ASN A 37 -0.03 -7.99 14.62
CA ASN A 37 0.94 -9.04 14.94
C ASN A 37 0.28 -10.07 15.87
N HIS A 38 -0.60 -10.89 15.30
CA HIS A 38 -1.35 -11.88 16.05
C HIS A 38 -0.41 -12.90 16.69
N ALA A 39 -0.66 -13.21 17.97
CA ALA A 39 0.10 -14.17 18.77
C ALA A 39 1.63 -13.94 18.73
N ASN A 40 2.09 -12.69 18.57
CA ASN A 40 3.50 -12.34 18.44
C ASN A 40 4.21 -13.14 17.32
N LEU A 41 3.55 -13.31 16.17
CA LEU A 41 4.08 -14.01 15.02
C LEU A 41 5.43 -13.45 14.57
N LEU A 42 5.54 -12.13 14.51
CA LEU A 42 6.79 -11.44 14.19
C LEU A 42 7.55 -11.07 15.48
N PRO A 43 8.86 -11.13 15.47
CA PRO A 43 9.74 -11.45 14.35
C PRO A 43 9.94 -12.96 14.11
N GLN A 44 10.13 -13.33 12.85
CA GLN A 44 10.55 -14.67 12.41
C GLN A 44 12.09 -14.76 12.39
N LYS A 45 12.69 -14.99 13.55
CA LYS A 45 14.16 -14.93 13.72
C LYS A 45 14.93 -16.09 13.10
N GLU A 46 14.27 -17.24 13.00
CA GLU A 46 14.90 -18.44 12.46
C GLU A 46 14.88 -18.42 10.93
N ARG A 47 15.90 -19.05 10.34
CA ARG A 47 15.93 -19.27 8.90
C ARG A 47 14.89 -20.32 8.54
N LYS A 48 13.80 -19.90 7.95
CA LYS A 48 12.64 -20.70 7.54
C LYS A 48 12.46 -20.64 6.03
N ARG A 49 11.61 -21.52 5.50
CA ARG A 49 11.18 -21.46 4.12
C ARG A 49 9.99 -20.51 3.99
N VAL A 50 10.15 -19.48 3.18
CA VAL A 50 9.14 -18.47 2.96
C VAL A 50 8.56 -18.55 1.54
N TYR A 51 7.25 -18.52 1.42
CA TYR A 51 6.57 -18.35 0.15
C TYR A 51 6.25 -16.87 -0.07
N ILE A 52 6.84 -16.30 -1.11
CA ILE A 52 6.56 -14.93 -1.57
C ILE A 52 6.05 -15.07 -3.00
N PRO A 53 4.74 -14.95 -3.23
CA PRO A 53 4.18 -15.02 -4.57
C PRO A 53 4.60 -13.82 -5.41
N GLN A 54 4.70 -14.03 -6.71
CA GLN A 54 4.84 -12.94 -7.66
C GLN A 54 3.60 -12.05 -7.61
N ARG A 55 3.82 -10.75 -7.71
CA ARG A 55 2.76 -9.76 -7.78
C ARG A 55 2.51 -9.35 -9.23
N ARG A 56 1.24 -9.22 -9.57
CA ARG A 56 0.78 -8.65 -10.82
C ARG A 56 0.44 -7.17 -10.59
N ALA A 57 1.23 -6.27 -11.17
CA ALA A 57 0.86 -4.87 -11.28
C ALA A 57 0.06 -4.70 -12.58
N PRO A 58 -1.22 -4.31 -12.51
CA PRO A 58 -2.06 -4.17 -13.69
C PRO A 58 -1.58 -3.00 -14.56
N GLU A 59 -2.00 -3.02 -15.82
CA GLU A 59 -1.88 -1.86 -16.68
C GLU A 59 -2.63 -0.67 -16.07
N GLY A 60 -2.04 0.50 -16.10
CA GLY A 60 -2.67 1.69 -15.54
C GLY A 60 -2.07 2.99 -16.06
N PRO A 61 -2.84 4.08 -15.97
CA PRO A 61 -2.37 5.39 -16.36
C PRO A 61 -1.36 5.93 -15.36
N THR A 62 -0.30 6.55 -15.88
CA THR A 62 0.58 7.39 -15.08
C THR A 62 -0.02 8.79 -14.89
N TYR A 63 0.57 9.57 -13.97
CA TYR A 63 0.21 11.00 -13.79
C TYR A 63 0.24 11.81 -15.10
N TRP A 64 1.14 11.48 -16.01
CA TRP A 64 1.29 12.15 -17.31
C TRP A 64 0.42 11.53 -18.41
N ARG A 65 -0.61 10.75 -18.08
CA ARG A 65 -1.49 10.04 -19.02
C ARG A 65 -0.79 9.02 -19.93
N ASN A 66 0.45 8.66 -19.65
CA ASN A 66 1.08 7.51 -20.27
C ASN A 66 0.53 6.24 -19.63
N ILE A 67 0.46 5.17 -20.38
CA ILE A 67 0.04 3.86 -19.87
C ILE A 67 1.28 3.11 -19.43
N THR A 68 1.35 2.71 -18.17
CA THR A 68 2.32 1.74 -17.69
C THR A 68 1.79 0.35 -18.03
N PRO A 69 2.53 -0.46 -18.79
CA PRO A 69 2.07 -1.81 -19.13
C PRO A 69 2.00 -2.71 -17.91
N GLU A 70 1.14 -3.73 -17.99
CA GLU A 70 1.07 -4.78 -16.99
C GLU A 70 2.45 -5.43 -16.79
N ARG A 71 2.78 -5.74 -15.55
CA ARG A 71 4.00 -6.47 -15.21
C ARG A 71 3.75 -7.49 -14.09
N ILE A 72 4.43 -8.63 -14.21
CA ILE A 72 4.51 -9.64 -13.13
C ILE A 72 5.95 -9.62 -12.64
N TYR A 73 6.15 -9.54 -11.33
CA TYR A 73 7.47 -9.42 -10.74
C TYR A 73 7.56 -10.05 -9.35
N ASP A 74 8.78 -10.39 -8.95
CA ASP A 74 9.10 -10.81 -7.58
C ASP A 74 9.23 -9.56 -6.70
N PRO A 75 8.38 -9.38 -5.67
CA PRO A 75 8.44 -8.18 -4.81
C PRO A 75 9.74 -8.07 -4.02
N VAL A 76 10.37 -9.19 -3.73
CA VAL A 76 11.67 -9.25 -3.05
C VAL A 76 12.68 -9.89 -4.00
N PRO A 77 13.72 -9.15 -4.42
CA PRO A 77 14.80 -9.74 -5.21
C PRO A 77 15.46 -10.93 -4.50
N GLU A 78 15.80 -11.98 -5.25
CA GLU A 78 16.33 -13.23 -4.71
C GLU A 78 17.59 -13.01 -3.85
N HIS A 79 18.53 -12.20 -4.34
CA HIS A 79 19.76 -11.86 -3.61
C HIS A 79 19.53 -11.09 -2.29
N VAL A 80 18.33 -10.50 -2.10
CA VAL A 80 17.90 -9.91 -0.84
C VAL A 80 17.32 -10.99 0.05
N LEU A 81 16.39 -11.80 -0.48
CA LEU A 81 15.69 -12.84 0.27
C LEU A 81 16.64 -13.86 0.90
N GLU A 82 17.61 -14.32 0.14
CA GLU A 82 18.60 -15.32 0.56
C GLU A 82 19.41 -14.93 1.81
N LYS A 83 19.48 -13.64 2.12
CA LYS A 83 20.13 -13.14 3.35
C LYS A 83 19.35 -13.47 4.62
N TYR A 84 18.06 -13.83 4.49
CA TYR A 84 17.11 -14.00 5.60
C TYR A 84 16.50 -15.39 5.64
N TYR A 85 15.99 -15.88 4.50
CA TYR A 85 15.13 -17.04 4.40
C TYR A 85 15.45 -17.88 3.16
N ASP A 86 14.99 -19.12 3.16
CA ASP A 86 15.02 -19.98 2.00
C ASP A 86 13.72 -19.82 1.22
N LYS A 87 13.80 -19.63 -0.10
CA LYS A 87 12.64 -19.45 -0.97
C LYS A 87 11.88 -20.78 -1.11
N ALA A 88 10.60 -20.79 -0.76
CA ALA A 88 9.69 -21.89 -1.07
C ALA A 88 9.07 -21.67 -2.46
N ALA A 89 9.02 -22.71 -3.28
CA ALA A 89 8.42 -22.64 -4.61
C ALA A 89 6.89 -22.54 -4.58
N CYS A 90 6.25 -23.03 -3.52
CA CYS A 90 4.79 -23.00 -3.32
C CYS A 90 4.44 -22.99 -1.83
N ALA A 91 3.17 -22.73 -1.54
CA ALA A 91 2.63 -22.67 -0.18
C ALA A 91 2.82 -23.99 0.61
N ASP A 92 2.71 -25.14 -0.04
CA ASP A 92 2.86 -26.44 0.62
C ASP A 92 4.22 -26.63 1.28
N ASN A 93 5.26 -26.14 0.62
CA ASN A 93 6.66 -26.27 1.05
C ASN A 93 7.13 -25.12 1.97
N ALA A 94 6.27 -24.15 2.25
CA ALA A 94 6.58 -23.01 3.07
C ALA A 94 6.23 -23.21 4.54
N ASP A 95 6.98 -22.56 5.41
CA ASP A 95 6.67 -22.46 6.83
C ASP A 95 5.77 -21.25 7.12
N PHE A 96 5.89 -20.19 6.33
CA PHE A 96 5.02 -19.01 6.34
C PHE A 96 5.04 -18.33 4.96
N ALA A 97 4.10 -17.40 4.73
CA ALA A 97 4.06 -16.60 3.51
C ALA A 97 4.21 -15.10 3.81
N VAL A 98 4.77 -14.36 2.85
CA VAL A 98 4.76 -12.90 2.84
C VAL A 98 4.12 -12.42 1.54
N VAL A 99 2.99 -11.75 1.62
CA VAL A 99 2.21 -11.27 0.48
C VAL A 99 2.33 -9.76 0.38
N PHE A 100 2.87 -9.29 -0.74
CA PHE A 100 2.96 -7.86 -1.04
C PHE A 100 1.75 -7.42 -1.84
N ILE A 101 1.06 -6.39 -1.36
CA ILE A 101 -0.08 -5.76 -2.00
C ILE A 101 0.07 -4.25 -1.96
N GLU A 102 -0.55 -3.53 -2.87
CA GLU A 102 -0.65 -2.06 -2.83
C GLU A 102 -2.05 -1.63 -2.39
N SER A 103 -2.15 -0.42 -1.86
CA SER A 103 -3.45 0.23 -1.61
C SER A 103 -4.34 0.17 -2.86
N PRO A 104 -5.67 0.13 -2.69
CA PRO A 104 -6.58 0.23 -3.82
C PRO A 104 -6.32 1.46 -4.70
N HIS A 105 -6.25 1.25 -6.00
CA HIS A 105 -6.06 2.30 -6.99
C HIS A 105 -7.27 2.42 -7.90
N SER A 106 -7.84 3.61 -8.00
CA SER A 106 -8.88 3.93 -8.98
C SER A 106 -8.27 4.44 -10.27
N LEU A 107 -8.97 4.22 -11.39
CA LEU A 107 -8.58 4.77 -12.69
C LEU A 107 -8.57 6.31 -12.63
N TRP A 108 -7.59 6.92 -13.29
CA TRP A 108 -7.51 8.38 -13.46
C TRP A 108 -7.58 9.19 -12.16
N MET A 109 -7.16 8.62 -11.04
CA MET A 109 -7.14 9.31 -9.75
C MET A 109 -8.52 9.92 -9.37
N GLY A 110 -9.62 9.24 -9.74
CA GLY A 110 -10.96 9.69 -9.42
C GLY A 110 -11.55 10.69 -10.41
N TYR A 111 -11.02 10.80 -11.63
CA TYR A 111 -11.57 11.65 -12.68
C TYR A 111 -11.63 10.95 -14.03
N ASP A 112 -12.79 10.95 -14.65
CA ASP A 112 -13.00 10.51 -16.04
C ASP A 112 -13.46 11.68 -16.92
N MET A 113 -13.02 11.71 -18.18
CA MET A 113 -13.35 12.82 -19.09
C MET A 113 -14.82 12.89 -19.46
N LYS A 114 -15.54 11.76 -19.40
CA LYS A 114 -16.99 11.69 -19.73
C LYS A 114 -17.86 11.79 -18.48
N GLU A 115 -17.45 11.04 -17.44
CA GLU A 115 -18.24 10.91 -16.21
C GLU A 115 -17.91 12.00 -15.18
N GLY A 116 -16.85 12.77 -15.40
CA GLY A 116 -16.37 13.77 -14.45
C GLY A 116 -15.71 13.13 -13.22
N TYR A 117 -15.99 13.62 -12.02
CA TYR A 117 -15.45 13.08 -10.80
C TYR A 117 -16.12 11.77 -10.42
N ILE A 118 -15.29 10.75 -10.14
CA ILE A 118 -15.70 9.46 -9.59
C ILE A 118 -15.06 9.28 -8.21
N PRO A 119 -15.64 8.49 -7.29
CA PRO A 119 -15.04 8.28 -5.98
C PRO A 119 -13.68 7.58 -6.13
N ILE A 120 -12.72 8.03 -5.33
CA ILE A 120 -11.48 7.27 -5.13
C ILE A 120 -11.84 6.12 -4.20
N SER A 121 -11.73 4.89 -4.67
CA SER A 121 -11.97 3.74 -3.83
C SER A 121 -10.80 3.53 -2.87
N LEU A 122 -11.10 3.36 -1.59
CA LEU A 122 -10.15 2.94 -0.55
C LEU A 122 -10.28 1.44 -0.22
N GLN A 123 -11.09 0.72 -1.01
CA GLN A 123 -11.30 -0.72 -0.92
C GLN A 123 -11.12 -1.39 -2.29
N TYR A 124 -10.87 -2.70 -2.31
CA TYR A 124 -10.66 -3.44 -3.56
C TYR A 124 -11.95 -3.81 -4.28
N ALA A 125 -13.01 -4.09 -3.53
CA ALA A 125 -14.33 -4.32 -4.13
C ALA A 125 -14.89 -3.04 -4.72
N ASP A 126 -15.69 -3.19 -5.77
CA ASP A 126 -16.42 -2.07 -6.37
C ASP A 126 -17.28 -1.36 -5.31
N TYR A 127 -17.31 -0.05 -5.39
CA TYR A 127 -18.05 0.78 -4.46
C TYR A 127 -18.88 1.83 -5.19
N THR A 128 -20.17 1.90 -4.86
CA THR A 128 -21.06 2.95 -5.36
C THR A 128 -21.36 3.94 -4.25
N ALA A 129 -20.98 5.20 -4.46
CA ALA A 129 -21.18 6.28 -3.50
C ALA A 129 -22.67 6.65 -3.38
N THR A 130 -23.36 6.13 -2.39
CA THR A 130 -24.81 6.33 -2.19
C THR A 130 -25.13 7.46 -1.23
N THR A 131 -24.31 7.65 -0.21
CA THR A 131 -24.49 8.65 0.85
C THR A 131 -23.70 9.93 0.62
N ALA A 132 -22.81 9.92 -0.38
CA ALA A 132 -22.03 11.10 -0.76
C ALA A 132 -22.90 12.34 -0.99
N ARG A 133 -22.33 13.50 -0.71
CA ARG A 133 -23.02 14.79 -0.88
C ARG A 133 -23.51 14.99 -2.30
N LYS A 134 -24.65 15.66 -2.43
CA LYS A 134 -25.24 16.00 -3.72
C LYS A 134 -24.39 17.00 -4.52
N HIS A 135 -23.69 17.87 -3.81
CA HIS A 135 -22.75 18.84 -4.36
C HIS A 135 -21.38 18.70 -3.69
N SER A 136 -20.31 18.75 -4.46
CA SER A 136 -18.95 18.77 -3.91
C SER A 136 -18.72 20.10 -3.17
N ILE A 137 -17.98 20.04 -2.06
CA ILE A 137 -17.47 21.24 -1.38
C ILE A 137 -16.18 21.76 -2.02
N ALA A 138 -15.47 20.93 -2.78
CA ALA A 138 -14.32 21.35 -3.57
C ALA A 138 -14.80 22.17 -4.79
N ARG A 139 -15.46 23.29 -4.48
CA ARG A 139 -16.00 24.20 -5.46
C ARG A 139 -14.90 25.14 -5.94
N GLY A 140 -14.60 25.10 -7.25
CA GLY A 140 -13.67 25.99 -7.88
C GLY A 140 -14.24 27.38 -8.12
N ASP A 141 -14.48 27.75 -9.37
CA ASP A 141 -15.08 29.01 -9.76
C ASP A 141 -16.57 29.08 -9.35
N PRO A 142 -17.08 30.22 -8.90
CA PRO A 142 -18.52 30.42 -8.60
C PRO A 142 -19.46 30.08 -9.75
N PHE A 143 -18.99 30.14 -10.99
CA PHE A 143 -19.73 29.80 -12.18
C PHE A 143 -19.69 28.32 -12.55
N GLU A 144 -18.88 27.54 -11.86
CA GLU A 144 -18.72 26.12 -12.13
C GLU A 144 -19.88 25.31 -11.57
N ASP A 145 -20.44 24.41 -12.38
CA ASP A 145 -21.42 23.44 -11.91
C ASP A 145 -20.76 22.40 -11.02
N SER A 146 -20.93 22.58 -9.71
CA SER A 146 -20.37 21.68 -8.69
C SER A 146 -21.07 20.31 -8.63
N THR A 147 -22.20 20.13 -9.34
CA THR A 147 -22.93 18.85 -9.38
C THR A 147 -22.11 17.77 -10.04
N ASN A 148 -21.36 18.10 -11.09
CA ASN A 148 -20.49 17.16 -11.78
C ASN A 148 -19.31 16.69 -10.93
N ARG A 149 -18.97 17.39 -9.87
CA ARG A 149 -17.91 17.01 -8.92
C ARG A 149 -18.40 16.10 -7.80
N SER A 150 -19.72 15.91 -7.67
CA SER A 150 -20.27 14.97 -6.69
C SER A 150 -19.97 13.53 -7.09
N TYR A 151 -19.68 12.71 -6.09
CA TYR A 151 -19.50 11.26 -6.24
C TYR A 151 -20.82 10.49 -6.18
N ARG A 152 -21.91 11.12 -5.76
CA ARG A 152 -23.17 10.45 -5.48
C ARG A 152 -23.71 9.70 -6.70
N GLY A 153 -24.03 8.42 -6.49
CA GLY A 153 -24.54 7.55 -7.55
C GLY A 153 -23.47 7.03 -8.52
N LYS A 154 -22.21 7.40 -8.34
CA LYS A 154 -21.09 6.94 -9.18
C LYS A 154 -20.39 5.73 -8.56
N THR A 155 -19.93 4.82 -9.39
CA THR A 155 -19.23 3.61 -8.97
C THR A 155 -17.73 3.73 -9.25
N ALA A 156 -16.92 3.48 -8.25
CA ALA A 156 -15.48 3.35 -8.40
C ALA A 156 -15.10 1.87 -8.60
N HIS A 157 -14.26 1.63 -9.58
CA HIS A 157 -13.64 0.34 -9.84
C HIS A 157 -12.16 0.41 -9.50
N THR A 158 -11.68 -0.56 -8.73
CA THR A 158 -10.27 -0.66 -8.34
C THR A 158 -9.50 -1.45 -9.39
N ILE A 159 -8.47 -0.84 -10.00
CA ILE A 159 -7.70 -1.49 -11.07
C ILE A 159 -6.81 -2.62 -10.57
N ASN A 160 -6.35 -2.55 -9.32
CA ASN A 160 -5.50 -3.57 -8.69
C ASN A 160 -6.27 -4.52 -7.75
N ALA A 161 -7.54 -4.79 -8.01
CA ALA A 161 -8.33 -5.79 -7.27
C ALA A 161 -7.69 -7.20 -7.28
N CYS A 162 -6.78 -7.46 -8.23
CA CYS A 162 -5.96 -8.65 -8.27
C CYS A 162 -5.06 -8.84 -7.04
N ASP A 163 -4.71 -7.79 -6.31
CA ASP A 163 -3.95 -7.86 -5.06
C ASP A 163 -4.75 -8.57 -3.96
N LEU A 164 -6.04 -8.23 -3.80
CA LEU A 164 -6.92 -8.94 -2.87
C LEU A 164 -7.13 -10.40 -3.30
N THR A 165 -7.31 -10.64 -4.60
CA THR A 165 -7.44 -12.00 -5.13
C THR A 165 -6.18 -12.83 -4.84
N LEU A 166 -5.00 -12.23 -4.98
CA LEU A 166 -3.72 -12.85 -4.63
C LEU A 166 -3.68 -13.24 -3.15
N LEU A 167 -4.03 -12.30 -2.26
CA LEU A 167 -4.04 -12.53 -0.82
C LEU A 167 -5.02 -13.65 -0.42
N GLN A 168 -6.23 -13.62 -0.95
CA GLN A 168 -7.25 -14.66 -0.71
C GLN A 168 -6.78 -16.06 -1.16
N ARG A 169 -6.16 -16.12 -2.34
CA ARG A 169 -5.58 -17.35 -2.86
C ARG A 169 -4.48 -17.88 -1.94
N VAL A 170 -3.52 -17.03 -1.57
CA VAL A 170 -2.42 -17.42 -0.68
C VAL A 170 -2.93 -17.86 0.69
N ARG A 171 -3.90 -17.13 1.28
CA ARG A 171 -4.50 -17.54 2.56
C ARG A 171 -5.11 -18.93 2.47
N LYS A 172 -5.83 -19.23 1.37
CA LYS A 172 -6.42 -20.55 1.14
C LYS A 172 -5.35 -21.64 0.99
N GLU A 173 -4.30 -21.37 0.20
CA GLU A 173 -3.19 -22.30 -0.03
C GLU A 173 -2.37 -22.56 1.24
N MET A 174 -2.17 -21.54 2.06
CA MET A 174 -1.42 -21.66 3.33
C MET A 174 -2.21 -22.40 4.43
N GLY A 175 -3.54 -22.46 4.35
CA GLY A 175 -4.36 -23.08 5.38
C GLY A 175 -4.14 -22.43 6.74
N ASN A 176 -3.63 -23.16 7.72
CA ASN A 176 -3.34 -22.66 9.08
C ASN A 176 -1.91 -22.11 9.25
N LYS A 177 -1.09 -22.14 8.19
CA LYS A 177 0.26 -21.59 8.25
C LYS A 177 0.20 -20.04 8.23
N PRO A 178 1.15 -19.36 8.89
CA PRO A 178 1.13 -17.90 8.99
C PRO A 178 1.21 -17.19 7.64
N VAL A 179 0.44 -16.09 7.51
CA VAL A 179 0.49 -15.15 6.39
C VAL A 179 0.79 -13.76 6.90
N VAL A 180 1.91 -13.22 6.48
CA VAL A 180 2.31 -11.82 6.70
C VAL A 180 1.93 -11.02 5.47
N VAL A 181 1.23 -9.91 5.66
CA VAL A 181 0.91 -8.97 4.59
C VAL A 181 1.82 -7.75 4.69
N VAL A 182 2.38 -7.37 3.57
CA VAL A 182 3.06 -6.09 3.38
C VAL A 182 2.17 -5.23 2.50
N LEU A 183 1.56 -4.22 3.10
CA LEU A 183 0.75 -3.22 2.42
C LEU A 183 1.63 -2.02 2.03
N MET A 184 1.90 -1.88 0.74
CA MET A 184 2.56 -0.70 0.17
C MET A 184 1.50 0.40 0.01
N MET A 185 1.45 1.31 0.98
CA MET A 185 0.34 2.25 1.11
C MET A 185 0.64 3.57 0.42
N SER A 186 -0.22 3.96 -0.50
CA SER A 186 -0.25 5.29 -1.14
C SER A 186 -1.50 6.08 -0.76
N ASN A 187 -2.59 5.39 -0.40
CA ASN A 187 -3.85 5.94 0.07
C ASN A 187 -4.28 5.24 1.36
N PRO A 188 -5.03 5.88 2.26
CA PRO A 188 -5.71 5.17 3.34
C PRO A 188 -6.51 4.00 2.79
N THR A 189 -6.46 2.86 3.46
CA THR A 189 -7.05 1.61 2.95
C THR A 189 -8.07 1.08 3.94
N VAL A 190 -9.23 0.65 3.43
CA VAL A 190 -10.24 -0.07 4.22
C VAL A 190 -9.69 -1.46 4.57
N MET A 191 -9.42 -1.70 5.83
CA MET A 191 -8.73 -2.91 6.29
C MET A 191 -9.61 -4.16 6.34
N ARG A 192 -10.94 -4.00 6.33
CA ARG A 192 -11.92 -5.11 6.44
C ARG A 192 -11.69 -6.23 5.43
N GLU A 193 -11.19 -5.92 4.24
CA GLU A 193 -10.94 -6.91 3.19
C GLU A 193 -9.61 -7.65 3.37
N ILE A 194 -8.65 -7.06 4.08
CA ILE A 194 -7.27 -7.55 4.21
C ILE A 194 -7.04 -8.21 5.57
N GLU A 195 -7.46 -7.55 6.63
CA GLU A 195 -7.13 -7.89 8.01
C GLU A 195 -7.48 -9.34 8.37
N PRO A 196 -8.68 -9.88 8.02
CA PRO A 196 -9.05 -11.26 8.37
C PRO A 196 -8.20 -12.33 7.67
N LEU A 197 -7.47 -11.96 6.62
CA LEU A 197 -6.66 -12.87 5.81
C LEU A 197 -5.18 -12.92 6.25
N ALA A 198 -4.79 -12.04 7.18
CA ALA A 198 -3.41 -11.86 7.61
C ALA A 198 -3.22 -12.15 9.10
N ASP A 199 -2.12 -12.79 9.46
CA ASP A 199 -1.71 -12.98 10.86
C ASP A 199 -0.80 -11.84 11.35
N ALA A 200 -0.08 -11.18 10.43
CA ALA A 200 0.64 -9.94 10.70
C ALA A 200 0.54 -9.00 9.50
N ILE A 201 0.54 -7.69 9.76
CA ILE A 201 0.45 -6.67 8.72
C ILE A 201 1.49 -5.58 8.98
N LEU A 202 2.35 -5.36 7.99
CA LEU A 202 3.28 -4.24 7.91
C LEU A 202 2.80 -3.26 6.84
N VAL A 203 2.78 -1.99 7.18
CA VAL A 203 2.44 -0.90 6.26
C VAL A 203 3.68 -0.08 5.98
N GLY A 204 4.03 0.07 4.72
CA GLY A 204 5.16 0.90 4.30
C GLY A 204 4.77 1.86 3.18
N PHE A 205 5.57 2.91 3.03
CA PHE A 205 5.35 4.04 2.13
C PHE A 205 6.51 4.08 1.14
N ASP A 206 6.46 3.22 0.13
CA ASP A 206 7.45 3.11 -0.95
C ASP A 206 8.90 2.90 -0.43
N VAL A 207 9.06 1.93 0.47
CA VAL A 207 10.37 1.55 1.01
C VAL A 207 10.95 0.32 0.30
N GLN A 208 12.25 0.14 0.41
CA GLN A 208 12.96 -0.99 -0.21
C GLN A 208 12.52 -2.34 0.39
N ALA A 209 12.50 -3.38 -0.42
CA ALA A 209 12.14 -4.74 0.01
C ALA A 209 12.99 -5.24 1.19
N GLN A 210 14.27 -4.88 1.24
CA GLN A 210 15.16 -5.25 2.33
C GLN A 210 14.69 -4.71 3.69
N VAL A 211 14.06 -3.53 3.73
CA VAL A 211 13.50 -2.94 4.95
C VAL A 211 12.47 -3.86 5.58
N TYR A 212 11.53 -4.38 4.78
CA TYR A 212 10.54 -5.33 5.28
C TYR A 212 11.18 -6.63 5.78
N MET A 213 12.20 -7.13 5.07
CA MET A 213 12.89 -8.34 5.50
C MET A 213 13.64 -8.15 6.82
N ASP A 214 14.25 -6.99 7.05
CA ASP A 214 14.89 -6.66 8.33
C ASP A 214 13.88 -6.65 9.48
N LEU A 215 12.69 -6.10 9.26
CA LEU A 215 11.63 -6.05 10.28
C LEU A 215 11.00 -7.44 10.53
N ILE A 216 10.68 -8.18 9.46
CA ILE A 216 10.09 -9.52 9.56
C ILE A 216 11.04 -10.48 10.27
N SER A 217 12.34 -10.40 9.99
CA SER A 217 13.35 -11.25 10.63
C SER A 217 13.74 -10.81 12.04
N GLY A 218 13.37 -9.61 12.46
CA GLY A 218 13.75 -9.06 13.75
C GLY A 218 15.18 -8.54 13.83
N ARG A 219 15.83 -8.31 12.70
CA ARG A 219 17.12 -7.57 12.68
C ARG A 219 16.93 -6.12 13.08
N ARG A 220 15.72 -5.60 12.86
CA ARG A 220 15.25 -4.28 13.29
C ARG A 220 13.83 -4.40 13.84
N GLU A 221 13.44 -3.46 14.68
CA GLU A 221 12.10 -3.38 15.26
C GLU A 221 11.30 -2.26 14.57
N PRO A 222 10.00 -2.48 14.26
CA PRO A 222 9.14 -1.42 13.77
C PRO A 222 8.92 -0.39 14.88
N SER A 223 9.00 0.90 14.53
CA SER A 223 8.90 1.99 15.52
C SER A 223 7.98 3.12 15.09
N ALA A 224 7.42 3.06 13.88
CA ALA A 224 6.56 4.09 13.34
C ALA A 224 5.12 3.96 13.84
N LEU A 225 4.43 5.09 13.87
CA LEU A 225 2.98 5.17 14.02
C LEU A 225 2.34 5.57 12.70
N LEU A 226 1.09 5.13 12.47
CA LEU A 226 0.35 5.52 11.28
C LEU A 226 0.18 7.03 11.21
N PRO A 227 0.57 7.65 10.09
CA PRO A 227 0.39 9.09 9.89
C PRO A 227 -1.04 9.48 9.49
N VAL A 228 -1.87 8.50 9.13
CA VAL A 228 -3.24 8.68 8.66
C VAL A 228 -4.18 7.71 9.37
N GLN A 229 -5.47 8.07 9.43
CA GLN A 229 -6.50 7.16 9.91
C GLN A 229 -6.88 6.16 8.81
N LEU A 230 -7.08 4.91 9.20
CA LEU A 230 -7.62 3.88 8.31
C LEU A 230 -9.14 3.82 8.50
N PRO A 231 -9.94 4.09 7.45
CA PRO A 231 -11.38 4.12 7.58
C PRO A 231 -11.95 2.72 7.81
N GLU A 232 -13.05 2.67 8.55
CA GLU A 232 -13.80 1.42 8.74
C GLU A 232 -14.42 0.92 7.44
N SER A 233 -14.95 1.84 6.63
CA SER A 233 -15.58 1.56 5.34
C SER A 233 -15.63 2.81 4.47
N MET A 234 -16.00 2.65 3.20
CA MET A 234 -16.25 3.79 2.31
C MET A 234 -17.43 4.63 2.76
N GLU A 235 -18.47 4.02 3.34
CA GLU A 235 -19.60 4.73 3.93
C GLU A 235 -19.15 5.65 5.06
N ALA A 236 -18.25 5.16 5.92
CA ALA A 236 -17.68 6.00 6.99
C ALA A 236 -16.94 7.22 6.43
N VAL A 237 -16.25 7.07 5.29
CA VAL A 237 -15.60 8.20 4.61
C VAL A 237 -16.62 9.22 4.11
N GLU A 238 -17.73 8.77 3.53
CA GLU A 238 -18.78 9.66 3.00
C GLU A 238 -19.60 10.40 4.08
N GLU A 239 -19.75 9.78 5.25
CA GLU A 239 -20.50 10.36 6.37
C GLU A 239 -19.76 11.52 7.04
N HIS A 240 -18.43 11.56 6.88
CA HIS A 240 -17.60 12.55 7.55
C HIS A 240 -17.33 13.78 6.66
N CYS A 241 -16.97 14.88 7.33
CA CYS A 241 -16.63 16.12 6.64
C CYS A 241 -15.24 16.02 6.03
N GLU A 242 -15.12 16.51 4.80
CA GLU A 242 -13.83 16.79 4.19
C GLU A 242 -13.05 17.79 5.07
N ASP A 243 -11.74 17.69 5.10
CA ASP A 243 -10.82 18.59 5.82
C ASP A 243 -10.93 18.58 7.36
N ARG A 244 -11.67 17.67 7.96
CA ARG A 244 -11.68 17.50 9.41
C ARG A 244 -10.74 16.38 9.83
N PRO A 245 -9.69 16.67 10.58
CA PRO A 245 -8.80 15.61 11.08
C PRO A 245 -9.47 14.86 12.24
N ARG A 246 -9.25 13.56 12.31
CA ARG A 246 -9.59 12.66 13.43
C ARG A 246 -11.09 12.51 13.73
N ASP A 247 -11.94 12.71 12.76
CA ASP A 247 -13.39 12.55 12.91
C ASP A 247 -13.93 11.26 12.29
N ILE A 248 -13.12 10.56 11.48
CA ILE A 248 -13.55 9.36 10.76
C ILE A 248 -13.60 8.15 11.70
N ARG A 249 -14.61 7.30 11.53
CA ARG A 249 -14.65 6.00 12.20
C ARG A 249 -13.57 5.10 11.62
N CYS A 250 -12.60 4.76 12.46
CA CYS A 250 -11.51 3.89 12.07
C CYS A 250 -11.91 2.42 12.20
N TYR A 251 -11.32 1.60 11.36
CA TYR A 251 -11.35 0.15 11.55
C TYR A 251 -10.69 -0.17 12.89
N ARG A 252 -11.45 -0.76 13.78
CA ARG A 252 -10.94 -1.26 15.06
C ARG A 252 -10.60 -2.72 14.84
N ASP A 253 -9.33 -3.01 14.91
CA ASP A 253 -8.89 -4.38 15.01
C ASP A 253 -9.48 -4.96 16.30
N ALA A 254 -10.19 -6.04 16.18
CA ALA A 254 -10.52 -6.83 17.35
C ALA A 254 -9.27 -7.67 17.62
N ASP A 255 -8.47 -7.25 18.59
CA ASP A 255 -7.23 -7.84 19.14
C ASP A 255 -6.82 -9.23 18.62
#